data_a8749f5f810be5ec37407303d2bdbe09
#
_entry.id   a8749f5f810be5ec37407303d2bdbe09
#
_cell.length_a   1.000
_cell.length_b   1.000
_cell.length_c   1.000
_cell.angle_alpha   90.00
_cell.angle_beta   90.00
_cell.angle_gamma   90.00
#
_symmetry.space_group_name_H-M   'P 1'
#
loop_
_entity.id
_entity.type
_entity.pdbx_description
1 polymer ?
#
loop_
_entity_poly.entity_id
_entity_poly.type
_entity_poly.pdbx_seq_one_letter_code
_entity_poly.pdbx_strand_id
1 'polypeptide(L)'
;IVVPQTVAAGKTLLTISIDGAPRNFVREIDTEYLPGKMTTFDLTVSKKASTDEYEIELSGVSVTAWEADNVSHGDDAKEYVVINNAIPGGLEYTVTERLEMDPTKIKNLKLTGSINGDDYTFMRDKMTSLQRLNLKEVESIINGVYAIPNGAFYRKKTLSKCFLPEKLERIERNAFSYTALTGSLLLPEGLKYVSGFAYTNITNVHFPSTLEEIGGEAFHYCMSLMTEISLPQSLKVIGDEAFSSAAISGNLVLPDELESIGSGAFNSCTGLKGSLTIPNRVTVISSYAFGGCVFTGTLTLPAGLVEVQEVAFASTKFKGELNIPSTVTAIGDRAFSGNLFNGTLVLPSELISLGTDVFAECWRLSGVVEIPSNIVAIPSNLFSGCTGLEGVVLHKDVEVIGANAFNNCFGLCSMVCKAKNPPAIDASSFNGVAKDNFTVEVPEASVA
;
A
#
# COMPACT_ATOMS: atom_id res chain seq x y z
N ILE A 1 -2.17 30.35 -0.01
CA ILE A 1 -3.61 30.70 -0.24
C ILE A 1 -3.61 32.06 -0.90
N VAL A 2 -3.85 32.12 -2.19
CA VAL A 2 -4.05 33.40 -2.89
C VAL A 2 -5.51 33.78 -2.70
N VAL A 3 -5.76 34.83 -1.91
CA VAL A 3 -7.10 35.39 -1.80
C VAL A 3 -7.42 36.03 -3.14
N PRO A 4 -8.60 35.81 -3.73
CA PRO A 4 -9.01 36.47 -4.94
C PRO A 4 -8.86 37.98 -4.79
N GLN A 5 -8.16 38.62 -5.70
CA GLN A 5 -7.94 40.05 -5.72
C GLN A 5 -7.89 40.56 -7.14
N THR A 6 -8.27 41.81 -7.32
CA THR A 6 -8.11 42.52 -8.57
C THR A 6 -6.93 43.47 -8.46
N VAL A 7 -6.01 43.41 -9.41
CA VAL A 7 -4.96 44.43 -9.58
C VAL A 7 -5.45 45.40 -10.63
N ALA A 8 -5.72 46.64 -10.19
CA ALA A 8 -6.25 47.67 -11.06
C ALA A 8 -5.27 48.05 -12.18
N ALA A 9 -5.82 48.50 -13.31
CA ALA A 9 -5.03 49.02 -14.43
C ALA A 9 -4.05 50.11 -13.97
N GLY A 10 -2.86 50.11 -14.54
CA GLY A 10 -1.80 51.05 -14.18
C GLY A 10 -1.05 50.74 -12.88
N LYS A 11 -1.40 49.66 -12.16
CA LYS A 11 -0.65 49.21 -10.97
C LYS A 11 0.34 48.11 -11.36
N THR A 12 1.44 48.02 -10.61
CA THR A 12 2.43 46.98 -10.82
C THR A 12 1.80 45.61 -10.61
N LEU A 13 1.76 44.79 -11.63
CA LEU A 13 1.26 43.41 -11.59
C LEU A 13 2.32 42.47 -11.01
N LEU A 14 3.56 42.61 -11.46
CA LEU A 14 4.70 41.84 -10.97
C LEU A 14 6.00 42.64 -11.15
N THR A 15 7.00 42.32 -10.38
CA THR A 15 8.34 42.87 -10.47
C THR A 15 9.32 41.76 -10.84
N ILE A 16 10.10 41.96 -11.88
CA ILE A 16 11.14 41.05 -12.35
C ILE A 16 12.53 41.68 -12.05
N SER A 17 13.45 40.91 -11.50
CA SER A 17 14.86 41.37 -11.35
C SER A 17 15.65 40.93 -12.57
N ILE A 18 16.26 41.89 -13.25
CA ILE A 18 17.18 41.69 -14.39
C ILE A 18 18.51 42.34 -14.04
N ASP A 19 19.58 41.57 -14.07
CA ASP A 19 20.92 42.02 -13.65
C ASP A 19 20.96 42.71 -12.26
N GLY A 20 20.13 42.18 -11.32
CA GLY A 20 20.01 42.71 -9.98
C GLY A 20 19.15 43.98 -9.84
N ALA A 21 18.63 44.54 -10.93
CA ALA A 21 17.77 45.72 -10.93
C ALA A 21 16.27 45.30 -11.04
N PRO A 22 15.40 45.81 -10.18
CA PRO A 22 13.94 45.50 -10.25
C PRO A 22 13.32 46.20 -11.45
N ARG A 23 12.48 45.50 -12.20
CA ARG A 23 11.66 46.00 -13.29
C ARG A 23 10.19 45.67 -13.01
N ASN A 24 9.35 46.69 -13.09
CA ASN A 24 7.92 46.54 -12.85
C ASN A 24 7.18 46.29 -14.14
N PHE A 25 6.39 45.23 -14.17
CA PHE A 25 5.44 44.96 -15.24
C PHE A 25 4.07 45.50 -14.83
N VAL A 26 3.54 46.43 -15.64
CA VAL A 26 2.25 47.12 -15.42
C VAL A 26 1.33 46.82 -16.61
N ARG A 27 0.10 46.46 -16.34
CA ARG A 27 -0.93 46.32 -17.38
C ARG A 27 -1.88 47.51 -17.37
N GLU A 28 -2.35 47.84 -18.54
CA GLU A 28 -3.33 48.93 -18.70
C GLU A 28 -4.77 48.48 -18.52
N ILE A 29 -5.01 47.20 -18.22
CA ILE A 29 -6.31 46.63 -17.90
C ILE A 29 -6.31 45.97 -16.52
N ASP A 30 -7.44 45.94 -15.87
CA ASP A 30 -7.61 45.23 -14.61
C ASP A 30 -7.28 43.77 -14.78
N THR A 31 -6.60 43.19 -13.78
CA THR A 31 -6.27 41.78 -13.74
C THR A 31 -6.90 41.15 -12.53
N GLU A 32 -7.86 40.25 -12.75
CA GLU A 32 -8.56 39.53 -11.70
C GLU A 32 -7.95 38.15 -11.51
N TYR A 33 -7.66 37.80 -10.26
CA TYR A 33 -7.25 36.47 -9.86
C TYR A 33 -8.44 35.68 -9.34
N LEU A 34 -8.87 34.67 -10.09
CA LEU A 34 -10.05 33.88 -9.77
C LEU A 34 -9.74 32.78 -8.75
N PRO A 35 -10.66 32.50 -7.80
CA PRO A 35 -10.49 31.38 -6.87
C PRO A 35 -10.37 30.04 -7.60
N GLY A 36 -9.42 29.19 -7.19
CA GLY A 36 -9.22 27.88 -7.78
C GLY A 36 -8.73 27.90 -9.23
N LYS A 37 -8.17 29.02 -9.68
CA LYS A 37 -7.57 29.18 -11.01
C LYS A 37 -6.10 29.59 -10.88
N MET A 38 -5.28 29.07 -11.77
CA MET A 38 -3.91 29.49 -11.99
C MET A 38 -3.89 30.45 -13.19
N THR A 39 -3.30 31.63 -13.00
CA THR A 39 -3.07 32.60 -14.09
C THR A 39 -1.60 32.58 -14.46
N THR A 40 -1.30 32.20 -15.69
CA THR A 40 0.07 32.19 -16.24
C THR A 40 0.25 33.41 -17.15
N PHE A 41 1.37 34.08 -16.98
CA PHE A 41 1.77 35.20 -17.84
C PHE A 41 3.02 34.80 -18.63
N ASP A 42 2.91 34.78 -19.93
CA ASP A 42 4.05 34.56 -20.83
C ASP A 42 4.67 35.93 -21.15
N LEU A 43 5.87 36.16 -20.63
CA LEU A 43 6.57 37.43 -20.77
C LEU A 43 7.80 37.23 -21.66
N THR A 44 7.93 38.10 -22.66
CA THR A 44 9.15 38.21 -23.47
C THR A 44 9.97 39.37 -22.93
N VAL A 45 11.22 39.12 -22.56
CA VAL A 45 12.19 40.13 -22.14
C VAL A 45 13.20 40.31 -23.27
N SER A 46 13.22 41.51 -23.86
CA SER A 46 14.15 41.84 -24.92
C SER A 46 15.02 43.08 -24.53
N LYS A 47 16.23 43.12 -25.01
CA LYS A 47 17.12 44.27 -24.82
C LYS A 47 17.10 45.14 -26.06
N LYS A 48 16.77 46.44 -25.89
CA LYS A 48 16.84 47.43 -26.99
C LYS A 48 18.28 47.72 -27.39
N ALA A 49 18.60 47.43 -28.62
CA ALA A 49 19.98 47.62 -29.14
C ALA A 49 20.43 49.09 -29.14
N SER A 50 19.49 50.05 -29.08
CA SER A 50 19.79 51.50 -29.14
C SER A 50 19.95 52.17 -27.78
N THR A 51 19.40 51.61 -26.69
CA THR A 51 19.35 52.29 -25.39
C THR A 51 19.88 51.45 -24.22
N ASP A 52 20.28 50.23 -24.48
CA ASP A 52 20.65 49.25 -23.45
C ASP A 52 19.56 48.95 -22.41
N GLU A 53 18.33 49.36 -22.71
CA GLU A 53 17.16 49.16 -21.86
C GLU A 53 16.47 47.83 -22.18
N TYR A 54 15.92 47.19 -21.14
CA TYR A 54 15.11 45.99 -21.28
C TYR A 54 13.62 46.36 -21.46
N GLU A 55 12.99 45.75 -22.45
CA GLU A 55 11.58 45.82 -22.68
C GLU A 55 10.94 44.50 -22.29
N ILE A 56 9.83 44.58 -21.51
CA ILE A 56 9.09 43.43 -21.07
C ILE A 56 7.73 43.46 -21.76
N GLU A 57 7.49 42.47 -22.61
CA GLU A 57 6.26 42.38 -23.38
C GLU A 57 5.45 41.15 -22.91
N LEU A 58 4.14 41.30 -22.75
CA LEU A 58 3.22 40.21 -22.47
C LEU A 58 2.88 39.50 -23.77
N SER A 59 3.40 38.32 -24.00
CA SER A 59 3.12 37.48 -25.18
C SER A 59 1.90 36.57 -25.02
N GLY A 60 1.47 36.31 -23.80
CA GLY A 60 0.26 35.50 -23.53
C GLY A 60 -0.22 35.59 -22.08
N VAL A 61 -1.51 35.32 -21.91
CA VAL A 61 -2.12 35.06 -20.61
C VAL A 61 -3.01 33.84 -20.73
N SER A 62 -2.79 32.85 -19.88
CA SER A 62 -3.68 31.71 -19.78
C SER A 62 -4.23 31.57 -18.36
N VAL A 63 -5.50 31.14 -18.26
CA VAL A 63 -6.15 30.86 -16.98
C VAL A 63 -6.60 29.41 -17.01
N THR A 64 -5.98 28.58 -16.21
CA THR A 64 -6.33 27.16 -16.09
C THR A 64 -6.98 26.89 -14.74
N ALA A 65 -7.75 25.80 -14.66
CA ALA A 65 -8.21 25.34 -13.36
C ALA A 65 -6.97 25.07 -12.48
N TRP A 66 -7.02 25.56 -11.25
CA TRP A 66 -6.08 25.13 -10.24
C TRP A 66 -6.44 23.69 -9.90
N GLU A 67 -5.78 22.75 -10.52
CA GLU A 67 -5.71 21.42 -9.95
C GLU A 67 -4.85 21.59 -8.71
N ALA A 68 -5.40 21.22 -7.56
CA ALA A 68 -4.64 21.16 -6.34
C ALA A 68 -3.61 20.04 -6.50
N ASP A 69 -2.52 20.34 -7.21
CA ASP A 69 -1.34 19.57 -7.04
C ASP A 69 -0.87 19.89 -5.61
N ASN A 70 -0.80 18.91 -4.76
CA ASN A 70 -0.20 19.02 -3.43
C ASN A 70 1.33 19.25 -3.56
N VAL A 71 1.79 19.73 -4.68
CA VAL A 71 3.17 20.14 -4.92
C VAL A 71 3.34 21.51 -4.28
N SER A 72 4.10 21.55 -3.21
CA SER A 72 4.56 22.79 -2.61
C SER A 72 5.34 23.61 -3.63
N HIS A 73 4.71 24.62 -4.24
CA HIS A 73 5.35 25.54 -5.18
C HIS A 73 6.52 26.34 -4.54
N GLY A 74 6.75 26.18 -3.22
CA GLY A 74 7.93 26.71 -2.53
C GLY A 74 9.25 26.04 -2.92
N ASP A 75 9.21 24.98 -3.72
CA ASP A 75 10.41 24.27 -4.15
C ASP A 75 11.03 24.81 -5.45
N ASP A 76 10.24 25.48 -6.30
CA ASP A 76 10.76 26.07 -7.56
C ASP A 76 11.67 27.30 -7.31
N ALA A 77 11.66 27.83 -6.08
CA ALA A 77 12.55 28.92 -5.67
C ALA A 77 13.99 28.47 -5.32
N LYS A 78 14.29 27.16 -5.36
CA LYS A 78 15.65 26.67 -5.08
C LYS A 78 16.46 26.59 -6.37
N GLU A 79 17.67 27.10 -6.29
CA GLU A 79 18.63 27.08 -7.39
C GLU A 79 19.01 25.61 -7.73
N TYR A 80 18.69 25.18 -8.94
CA TYR A 80 19.06 23.89 -9.50
C TYR A 80 20.26 24.05 -10.43
N VAL A 81 21.18 23.09 -10.39
CA VAL A 81 22.10 22.84 -11.50
C VAL A 81 21.27 22.19 -12.61
N VAL A 82 21.13 22.87 -13.75
CA VAL A 82 20.33 22.39 -14.88
C VAL A 82 21.26 21.79 -15.94
N ILE A 83 21.04 20.54 -16.29
CA ILE A 83 21.87 19.81 -17.28
C ILE A 83 20.95 19.17 -18.32
N ASN A 84 21.23 19.45 -19.59
CA ASN A 84 20.66 18.70 -20.72
C ASN A 84 21.57 17.51 -21.03
N ASN A 85 21.12 16.30 -20.71
CA ASN A 85 21.82 15.06 -21.04
C ASN A 85 21.34 14.53 -22.39
N ALA A 86 22.00 14.97 -23.46
CA ALA A 86 21.62 14.65 -24.83
C ALA A 86 21.91 13.18 -25.20
N ILE A 87 22.86 12.53 -24.50
CA ILE A 87 23.30 11.16 -24.79
C ILE A 87 23.07 10.31 -23.52
N PRO A 88 22.22 9.28 -23.57
CA PRO A 88 22.03 8.37 -22.46
C PRO A 88 23.36 7.71 -22.03
N GLY A 89 23.67 7.73 -20.73
CA GLY A 89 24.96 7.29 -20.18
C GLY A 89 26.05 8.36 -20.17
N GLY A 90 25.77 9.56 -20.71
CA GLY A 90 26.75 10.63 -20.85
C GLY A 90 26.79 11.63 -19.68
N LEU A 91 25.99 11.44 -18.63
CA LEU A 91 25.89 12.43 -17.53
C LEU A 91 27.22 12.62 -16.79
N GLU A 92 27.95 11.52 -16.53
CA GLU A 92 29.27 11.60 -15.88
C GLU A 92 30.21 12.49 -16.69
N TYR A 93 30.39 12.18 -17.97
CA TYR A 93 31.22 12.99 -18.87
C TYR A 93 30.78 14.46 -18.92
N THR A 94 29.48 14.68 -19.01
CA THR A 94 28.93 16.06 -19.07
C THR A 94 29.26 16.84 -17.80
N VAL A 95 29.14 16.21 -16.62
CA VAL A 95 29.40 16.88 -15.34
C VAL A 95 30.88 17.09 -15.11
N THR A 96 31.73 16.07 -15.30
CA THR A 96 33.13 16.09 -14.89
C THR A 96 34.06 16.71 -15.93
N GLU A 97 33.84 16.39 -17.23
CA GLU A 97 34.76 16.81 -18.28
C GLU A 97 34.29 18.05 -19.04
N ARG A 98 32.95 18.11 -19.35
CA ARG A 98 32.42 19.22 -20.13
C ARG A 98 32.11 20.46 -19.30
N LEU A 99 31.55 20.28 -18.09
CA LEU A 99 31.19 21.38 -17.18
C LEU A 99 32.25 21.59 -16.07
N GLU A 100 33.22 20.70 -15.96
CA GLU A 100 34.27 20.70 -14.95
C GLU A 100 33.74 20.88 -13.52
N MET A 101 32.57 20.26 -13.24
CA MET A 101 31.89 20.35 -11.95
C MET A 101 32.27 19.16 -11.04
N ASP A 102 32.44 19.44 -9.75
CA ASP A 102 32.56 18.40 -8.73
C ASP A 102 31.19 17.80 -8.43
N PRO A 103 30.89 16.53 -8.82
CA PRO A 103 29.61 15.91 -8.62
C PRO A 103 29.22 15.80 -7.13
N THR A 104 30.24 15.78 -6.23
CA THR A 104 29.99 15.69 -4.79
C THR A 104 29.40 16.97 -4.19
N LYS A 105 29.46 18.09 -4.90
CA LYS A 105 28.95 19.41 -4.48
C LYS A 105 27.50 19.67 -4.97
N ILE A 106 27.03 18.91 -5.94
CA ILE A 106 25.69 19.10 -6.51
C ILE A 106 24.63 18.63 -5.52
N LYS A 107 23.84 19.57 -5.00
CA LYS A 107 22.73 19.30 -4.06
C LYS A 107 21.39 19.21 -4.75
N ASN A 108 21.12 20.09 -5.73
CA ASN A 108 19.87 20.14 -6.46
C ASN A 108 20.18 20.01 -7.95
N LEU A 109 19.63 19.00 -8.60
CA LEU A 109 19.85 18.71 -10.02
C LEU A 109 18.53 18.65 -10.77
N LYS A 110 18.41 19.44 -11.85
CA LYS A 110 17.37 19.28 -12.87
C LYS A 110 18.01 18.70 -14.13
N LEU A 111 17.48 17.60 -14.61
CA LEU A 111 17.87 16.99 -15.87
C LEU A 111 16.78 17.18 -16.93
N THR A 112 17.22 17.34 -18.18
CA THR A 112 16.40 17.23 -19.37
C THR A 112 17.09 16.30 -20.38
N GLY A 113 16.41 15.88 -21.43
CA GLY A 113 16.95 14.94 -22.42
C GLY A 113 16.75 13.48 -22.03
N SER A 114 17.73 12.61 -22.30
CA SER A 114 17.56 11.16 -22.11
C SER A 114 18.61 10.58 -21.13
N ILE A 115 18.19 9.65 -20.31
CA ILE A 115 19.06 8.95 -19.34
C ILE A 115 18.85 7.43 -19.41
N ASN A 116 19.91 6.71 -18.98
CA ASN A 116 19.89 5.25 -18.86
C ASN A 116 20.42 4.77 -17.50
N GLY A 117 20.69 3.49 -17.33
CA GLY A 117 21.18 2.87 -16.08
C GLY A 117 22.49 3.45 -15.57
N ASP A 118 23.40 3.82 -16.45
CA ASP A 118 24.71 4.39 -16.08
C ASP A 118 24.55 5.77 -15.45
N ASP A 119 23.66 6.61 -15.99
CA ASP A 119 23.35 7.92 -15.42
C ASP A 119 22.76 7.81 -14.02
N TYR A 120 21.86 6.84 -13.78
CA TYR A 120 21.32 6.55 -12.44
C TYR A 120 22.43 6.11 -11.48
N THR A 121 23.33 5.24 -11.94
CA THR A 121 24.48 4.77 -11.16
C THR A 121 25.41 5.94 -10.79
N PHE A 122 25.70 6.81 -11.74
CA PHE A 122 26.50 8.03 -11.49
C PHE A 122 25.82 8.94 -10.47
N MET A 123 24.53 9.25 -10.63
CA MET A 123 23.77 10.06 -9.67
C MET A 123 23.72 9.42 -8.28
N ARG A 124 23.57 8.09 -8.20
CA ARG A 124 23.53 7.37 -6.92
C ARG A 124 24.88 7.40 -6.22
N ASP A 125 25.97 7.04 -6.93
CA ASP A 125 27.25 6.70 -6.32
C ASP A 125 28.21 7.89 -6.24
N LYS A 126 28.18 8.81 -7.22
CA LYS A 126 29.13 9.93 -7.30
C LYS A 126 28.55 11.26 -6.81
N MET A 127 27.25 11.51 -6.97
CA MET A 127 26.64 12.75 -6.48
C MET A 127 26.26 12.62 -5.00
N THR A 128 27.24 12.51 -4.11
CA THR A 128 27.05 12.16 -2.70
C THR A 128 26.22 13.19 -1.92
N SER A 129 26.16 14.44 -2.34
CA SER A 129 25.38 15.51 -1.70
C SER A 129 23.98 15.72 -2.32
N LEU A 130 23.58 14.92 -3.33
CA LEU A 130 22.33 15.12 -4.03
C LEU A 130 21.10 14.94 -3.10
N GLN A 131 20.34 16.03 -2.93
CA GLN A 131 19.18 16.12 -2.05
C GLN A 131 17.86 16.22 -2.83
N ARG A 132 17.89 16.92 -3.97
CA ARG A 132 16.71 17.20 -4.78
C ARG A 132 17.00 16.90 -6.24
N LEU A 133 16.12 16.14 -6.85
CA LEU A 133 16.28 15.72 -8.25
C LEU A 133 14.97 16.01 -9.00
N ASN A 134 15.10 16.71 -10.13
CA ASN A 134 13.98 16.95 -11.02
C ASN A 134 14.23 16.24 -12.36
N LEU A 135 13.40 15.23 -12.64
CA LEU A 135 13.43 14.42 -13.86
C LEU A 135 12.18 14.59 -14.72
N LYS A 136 11.31 15.57 -14.45
CA LYS A 136 10.03 15.72 -15.16
C LYS A 136 10.17 15.67 -16.69
N GLU A 137 11.18 16.36 -17.20
CA GLU A 137 11.43 16.52 -18.65
C GLU A 137 12.44 15.49 -19.20
N VAL A 138 12.64 14.38 -18.48
CA VAL A 138 13.60 13.35 -18.86
C VAL A 138 12.92 12.17 -19.51
N GLU A 139 13.51 11.64 -20.57
CA GLU A 139 13.17 10.33 -21.12
C GLU A 139 14.09 9.27 -20.48
N SER A 140 13.56 8.52 -19.52
CA SER A 140 14.29 7.43 -18.85
C SER A 140 13.94 6.10 -19.51
N ILE A 141 14.82 5.66 -20.43
CA ILE A 141 14.58 4.42 -21.18
C ILE A 141 15.53 3.32 -20.70
N ILE A 142 14.96 2.29 -20.11
CA ILE A 142 15.67 1.13 -19.60
C ILE A 142 15.17 -0.11 -20.35
N ASN A 143 16.05 -0.76 -21.10
CA ASN A 143 15.70 -1.93 -21.91
C ASN A 143 14.51 -1.71 -22.85
N GLY A 144 14.37 -0.50 -23.41
CA GLY A 144 13.28 -0.15 -24.32
C GLY A 144 11.95 0.24 -23.66
N VAL A 145 11.92 0.35 -22.33
CA VAL A 145 10.73 0.76 -21.55
C VAL A 145 11.01 2.05 -20.80
N TYR A 146 10.01 2.92 -20.68
CA TYR A 146 10.10 4.11 -19.84
C TYR A 146 10.06 3.70 -18.36
N ALA A 147 11.25 3.59 -17.74
CA ALA A 147 11.37 3.04 -16.39
C ALA A 147 12.42 3.75 -15.52
N ILE A 148 12.21 3.70 -14.20
CA ILE A 148 13.27 3.91 -13.22
C ILE A 148 13.80 2.53 -12.82
N PRO A 149 15.11 2.25 -13.02
CA PRO A 149 15.64 0.91 -12.87
C PRO A 149 15.70 0.45 -11.41
N ASN A 150 15.85 -0.86 -11.25
CA ASN A 150 16.07 -1.47 -9.93
C ASN A 150 17.28 -0.81 -9.24
N GLY A 151 17.05 -0.41 -7.98
CA GLY A 151 18.09 0.18 -7.14
C GLY A 151 18.63 1.54 -7.60
N ALA A 152 17.93 2.27 -8.48
CA ALA A 152 18.37 3.55 -9.05
C ALA A 152 18.95 4.50 -8.00
N PHE A 153 18.31 4.61 -6.84
CA PHE A 153 18.74 5.45 -5.70
C PHE A 153 18.77 4.68 -4.38
N TYR A 154 18.90 3.35 -4.44
CA TYR A 154 18.92 2.51 -3.25
C TYR A 154 19.90 3.04 -2.19
N ARG A 155 19.40 3.23 -0.95
CA ARG A 155 20.17 3.76 0.19
C ARG A 155 20.75 5.15 0.01
N LYS A 156 20.31 5.93 -0.96
CA LYS A 156 20.73 7.33 -1.11
C LYS A 156 20.06 8.22 -0.06
N LYS A 157 20.53 8.16 1.17
CA LYS A 157 19.96 8.84 2.35
C LYS A 157 19.93 10.36 2.26
N THR A 158 20.66 10.95 1.31
CA THR A 158 20.64 12.40 1.07
C THR A 158 19.46 12.84 0.21
N LEU A 159 18.90 11.94 -0.62
CA LEU A 159 17.81 12.26 -1.55
C LEU A 159 16.49 12.40 -0.80
N SER A 160 16.03 13.64 -0.63
CA SER A 160 14.80 13.99 0.11
C SER A 160 13.62 14.37 -0.78
N LYS A 161 13.86 14.71 -2.04
CA LYS A 161 12.83 15.05 -3.03
C LYS A 161 13.23 14.54 -4.42
N CYS A 162 12.27 13.93 -5.11
CA CYS A 162 12.42 13.55 -6.51
C CYS A 162 11.12 13.86 -7.27
N PHE A 163 11.22 14.62 -8.35
CA PHE A 163 10.17 14.79 -9.33
C PHE A 163 10.38 13.77 -10.43
N LEU A 164 9.40 12.89 -10.62
CA LEU A 164 9.47 11.76 -11.54
C LEU A 164 9.30 12.20 -13.00
N PRO A 165 9.83 11.43 -13.97
CA PRO A 165 9.57 11.64 -15.39
C PRO A 165 8.07 11.58 -15.70
N GLU A 166 7.58 12.44 -16.60
CA GLU A 166 6.17 12.44 -17.02
C GLU A 166 5.80 11.20 -17.83
N LYS A 167 6.73 10.73 -18.66
CA LYS A 167 6.58 9.49 -19.44
C LYS A 167 7.21 8.34 -18.66
N LEU A 168 6.45 7.68 -17.80
CA LEU A 168 6.95 6.57 -17.00
C LEU A 168 5.93 5.45 -16.98
N GLU A 169 6.36 4.23 -17.31
CA GLU A 169 5.53 3.04 -17.27
C GLU A 169 5.84 2.16 -16.05
N ARG A 170 7.09 2.19 -15.58
CA ARG A 170 7.55 1.33 -14.50
C ARG A 170 8.50 2.03 -13.53
N ILE A 171 8.32 1.75 -12.24
CA ILE A 171 9.31 2.03 -11.19
C ILE A 171 9.69 0.69 -10.58
N GLU A 172 10.96 0.28 -10.79
CA GLU A 172 11.41 -1.05 -10.42
C GLU A 172 11.75 -1.18 -8.94
N ARG A 173 11.90 -2.44 -8.49
CA ARG A 173 12.19 -2.77 -7.08
C ARG A 173 13.39 -1.97 -6.56
N ASN A 174 13.33 -1.55 -5.30
CA ASN A 174 14.39 -0.79 -4.62
C ASN A 174 14.79 0.54 -5.26
N ALA A 175 14.05 1.04 -6.27
CA ALA A 175 14.42 2.27 -6.97
C ALA A 175 14.74 3.45 -6.03
N PHE A 176 13.96 3.61 -4.98
CA PHE A 176 14.09 4.67 -3.96
C PHE A 176 14.14 4.13 -2.52
N SER A 177 14.26 2.80 -2.34
CA SER A 177 14.22 2.22 -1.00
C SER A 177 15.37 2.74 -0.13
N TYR A 178 15.06 3.02 1.15
CA TYR A 178 15.99 3.58 2.13
C TYR A 178 16.53 4.98 1.77
N THR A 179 15.80 5.75 0.95
CA THR A 179 16.09 7.18 0.74
C THR A 179 15.43 8.03 1.83
N ALA A 180 15.77 9.34 1.86
CA ALA A 180 15.13 10.31 2.74
C ALA A 180 13.89 10.97 2.10
N LEU A 181 13.31 10.36 1.05
CA LEU A 181 12.12 10.91 0.40
C LEU A 181 11.00 11.14 1.40
N THR A 182 10.42 12.33 1.35
CA THR A 182 9.35 12.77 2.25
C THR A 182 8.29 13.58 1.50
N GLY A 183 7.14 13.78 2.16
CA GLY A 183 6.01 14.52 1.58
C GLY A 183 5.15 13.64 0.68
N SER A 184 4.36 14.27 -0.16
CA SER A 184 3.43 13.61 -1.08
C SER A 184 4.17 13.04 -2.28
N LEU A 185 3.94 11.78 -2.60
CA LEU A 185 4.41 11.12 -3.82
C LEU A 185 3.30 11.16 -4.87
N LEU A 186 3.56 11.88 -5.95
CA LEU A 186 2.69 11.95 -7.12
C LEU A 186 3.26 11.03 -8.20
N LEU A 187 2.57 9.94 -8.48
CA LEU A 187 2.95 9.01 -9.54
C LEU A 187 2.32 9.46 -10.86
N PRO A 188 3.08 9.49 -11.99
CA PRO A 188 2.59 10.03 -13.25
C PRO A 188 1.55 9.11 -13.90
N GLU A 189 0.62 9.71 -14.66
CA GLU A 189 -0.29 8.98 -15.54
C GLU A 189 0.50 8.21 -16.61
N GLY A 190 0.02 7.00 -16.93
CA GLY A 190 0.75 6.06 -17.79
C GLY A 190 1.56 5.01 -17.03
N LEU A 191 1.82 5.23 -15.73
CA LEU A 191 2.50 4.24 -14.89
C LEU A 191 1.61 3.00 -14.71
N LYS A 192 2.16 1.82 -15.00
CA LYS A 192 1.48 0.53 -14.90
C LYS A 192 1.98 -0.32 -13.75
N TYR A 193 3.24 -0.14 -13.37
CA TYR A 193 3.89 -0.90 -12.31
C TYR A 193 4.65 0.02 -11.38
N VAL A 194 4.47 -0.15 -10.06
CA VAL A 194 5.21 0.59 -9.04
C VAL A 194 5.73 -0.32 -7.95
N SER A 195 7.03 -0.17 -7.64
CA SER A 195 7.69 -0.74 -6.48
C SER A 195 8.77 0.23 -5.98
N GLY A 196 9.54 -0.16 -4.93
CA GLY A 196 10.82 0.49 -4.63
C GLY A 196 10.81 1.73 -3.76
N PHE A 197 9.78 1.95 -2.94
CA PHE A 197 9.72 3.05 -1.95
C PHE A 197 9.82 2.55 -0.50
N ALA A 198 10.25 1.30 -0.29
CA ALA A 198 10.37 0.74 1.05
C ALA A 198 11.29 1.60 1.95
N TYR A 199 10.91 1.73 3.23
CA TYR A 199 11.68 2.48 4.23
C TYR A 199 11.90 3.96 3.86
N THR A 200 10.93 4.59 3.20
CA THR A 200 10.92 6.04 2.95
C THR A 200 10.02 6.78 3.94
N ASN A 201 10.16 8.10 3.99
CA ASN A 201 9.36 8.97 4.86
C ASN A 201 8.24 9.69 4.09
N ILE A 202 7.75 9.11 2.99
CA ILE A 202 6.61 9.66 2.24
C ILE A 202 5.38 9.68 3.14
N THR A 203 4.60 10.77 3.05
CA THR A 203 3.43 10.98 3.91
C THR A 203 2.11 10.72 3.22
N ASN A 204 2.10 10.72 1.89
CA ASN A 204 0.94 10.45 1.05
C ASN A 204 1.40 9.90 -0.30
N VAL A 205 0.53 9.12 -0.96
CA VAL A 205 0.74 8.62 -2.32
C VAL A 205 -0.53 8.79 -3.16
N HIS A 206 -0.35 9.30 -4.38
CA HIS A 206 -1.40 9.39 -5.39
C HIS A 206 -1.10 8.40 -6.50
N PHE A 207 -1.94 7.38 -6.59
CA PHE A 207 -1.83 6.36 -7.64
C PHE A 207 -2.53 6.83 -8.92
N PRO A 208 -1.91 6.67 -10.10
CA PRO A 208 -2.55 7.03 -11.36
C PRO A 208 -3.65 6.03 -11.75
N SER A 209 -4.59 6.49 -12.57
CA SER A 209 -5.70 5.67 -13.05
C SER A 209 -5.28 4.51 -13.96
N THR A 210 -4.03 4.49 -14.41
CA THR A 210 -3.46 3.48 -15.32
C THR A 210 -2.71 2.36 -14.59
N LEU A 211 -2.56 2.44 -13.25
CA LEU A 211 -1.74 1.49 -12.49
C LEU A 211 -2.42 0.11 -12.43
N GLU A 212 -1.71 -0.91 -12.88
CA GLU A 212 -2.18 -2.30 -12.91
C GLU A 212 -1.58 -3.16 -11.80
N GLU A 213 -0.37 -2.81 -11.33
CA GLU A 213 0.33 -3.60 -10.32
C GLU A 213 1.11 -2.72 -9.34
N ILE A 214 0.92 -3.00 -8.04
CA ILE A 214 1.79 -2.56 -6.96
C ILE A 214 2.68 -3.74 -6.61
N GLY A 215 3.96 -3.64 -6.94
CA GLY A 215 4.91 -4.74 -6.79
C GLY A 215 5.32 -5.02 -5.35
N GLY A 216 6.07 -6.10 -5.15
CA GLY A 216 6.51 -6.53 -3.83
C GLY A 216 7.34 -5.45 -3.10
N GLU A 217 7.12 -5.32 -1.79
CA GLU A 217 7.78 -4.37 -0.90
C GLU A 217 7.65 -2.89 -1.35
N ALA A 218 6.66 -2.56 -2.20
CA ALA A 218 6.56 -1.23 -2.82
C ALA A 218 6.62 -0.09 -1.79
N PHE A 219 5.89 -0.22 -0.68
CA PHE A 219 5.78 0.76 0.41
C PHE A 219 6.02 0.11 1.79
N HIS A 220 6.80 -0.98 1.80
CA HIS A 220 7.14 -1.69 3.02
C HIS A 220 7.82 -0.76 4.04
N TYR A 221 7.39 -0.79 5.32
CA TYR A 221 7.89 0.09 6.38
C TYR A 221 7.82 1.61 6.07
N CYS A 222 6.85 2.08 5.29
CA CYS A 222 6.58 3.50 5.13
C CYS A 222 5.82 4.04 6.35
N MET A 223 6.53 4.26 7.46
CA MET A 223 5.97 4.61 8.76
C MET A 223 5.40 6.04 8.83
N SER A 224 5.65 6.87 7.84
CA SER A 224 5.09 8.24 7.73
C SER A 224 3.85 8.31 6.84
N LEU A 225 3.47 7.22 6.17
CA LEU A 225 2.31 7.15 5.27
C LEU A 225 1.01 6.98 6.07
N MET A 226 0.65 8.02 6.84
CA MET A 226 -0.46 8.00 7.80
C MET A 226 -1.79 8.46 7.18
N THR A 227 -2.06 8.11 5.94
CA THR A 227 -3.26 8.53 5.20
C THR A 227 -4.08 7.33 4.75
N GLU A 228 -5.35 7.60 4.47
CA GLU A 228 -6.18 6.66 3.71
C GLU A 228 -5.66 6.58 2.28
N ILE A 229 -5.46 5.35 1.78
CA ILE A 229 -4.99 5.13 0.42
C ILE A 229 -6.19 4.92 -0.52
N SER A 230 -6.15 5.57 -1.69
CA SER A 230 -7.12 5.35 -2.75
C SER A 230 -6.48 4.50 -3.85
N LEU A 231 -6.87 3.24 -3.94
CA LEU A 231 -6.39 2.32 -4.97
C LEU A 231 -7.19 2.51 -6.26
N PRO A 232 -6.54 2.56 -7.45
CA PRO A 232 -7.24 2.76 -8.72
C PRO A 232 -8.00 1.51 -9.15
N GLN A 233 -9.10 1.68 -9.88
CA GLN A 233 -9.93 0.57 -10.36
C GLN A 233 -9.23 -0.33 -11.38
N SER A 234 -8.16 0.14 -12.02
CA SER A 234 -7.31 -0.64 -12.95
C SER A 234 -6.39 -1.65 -12.26
N LEU A 235 -6.26 -1.56 -10.91
CA LEU A 235 -5.31 -2.38 -10.16
C LEU A 235 -5.76 -3.84 -10.10
N LYS A 236 -4.87 -4.74 -10.55
CA LYS A 236 -5.08 -6.19 -10.58
C LYS A 236 -4.26 -6.95 -9.56
N VAL A 237 -3.08 -6.44 -9.24
CA VAL A 237 -2.12 -7.15 -8.38
C VAL A 237 -1.56 -6.24 -7.30
N ILE A 238 -1.59 -6.72 -6.06
CA ILE A 238 -0.83 -6.17 -4.94
C ILE A 238 0.17 -7.26 -4.52
N GLY A 239 1.46 -6.96 -4.67
CA GLY A 239 2.55 -7.92 -4.44
C GLY A 239 2.84 -8.21 -2.97
N ASP A 240 3.78 -9.14 -2.77
CA ASP A 240 4.20 -9.56 -1.44
C ASP A 240 4.76 -8.40 -0.62
N GLU A 241 4.30 -8.27 0.63
CA GLU A 241 4.72 -7.23 1.58
C GLU A 241 4.57 -5.79 1.06
N ALA A 242 3.73 -5.56 0.04
CA ALA A 242 3.62 -4.26 -0.64
C ALA A 242 3.41 -3.08 0.30
N PHE A 243 2.61 -3.24 1.36
CA PHE A 243 2.34 -2.24 2.41
C PHE A 243 2.68 -2.76 3.81
N SER A 244 3.39 -3.89 3.92
CA SER A 244 3.69 -4.49 5.22
C SER A 244 4.33 -3.46 6.17
N SER A 245 3.76 -3.34 7.37
CA SER A 245 4.18 -2.38 8.40
C SER A 245 4.17 -0.91 7.94
N ALA A 246 3.43 -0.57 6.88
CA ALA A 246 3.17 0.82 6.54
C ALA A 246 2.11 1.42 7.48
N ALA A 247 2.24 2.71 7.79
CA ALA A 247 1.32 3.37 8.72
C ALA A 247 -0.01 3.82 8.06
N ILE A 248 -0.39 3.19 6.94
CA ILE A 248 -1.66 3.49 6.26
C ILE A 248 -2.83 3.37 7.23
N SER A 249 -3.81 4.25 7.09
CA SER A 249 -4.91 4.37 8.03
C SER A 249 -6.26 4.53 7.33
N GLY A 250 -7.35 4.46 8.10
CA GLY A 250 -8.69 4.60 7.56
C GLY A 250 -9.26 3.30 7.01
N ASN A 251 -10.22 3.42 6.10
CA ASN A 251 -10.86 2.28 5.47
C ASN A 251 -10.04 1.79 4.26
N LEU A 252 -9.89 0.50 4.13
CA LEU A 252 -9.28 -0.10 2.93
C LEU A 252 -10.38 -0.53 1.96
N VAL A 253 -10.42 0.12 0.80
CA VAL A 253 -11.30 -0.25 -0.31
C VAL A 253 -10.44 -0.91 -1.39
N LEU A 254 -10.68 -2.19 -1.61
CA LEU A 254 -10.02 -2.96 -2.67
C LEU A 254 -10.82 -2.84 -3.97
N PRO A 255 -10.17 -2.60 -5.14
CA PRO A 255 -10.87 -2.47 -6.41
C PRO A 255 -11.44 -3.82 -6.88
N ASP A 256 -12.60 -3.78 -7.58
CA ASP A 256 -13.32 -4.98 -8.00
C ASP A 256 -12.55 -5.86 -9.00
N GLU A 257 -11.63 -5.25 -9.77
CA GLU A 257 -10.78 -5.95 -10.74
C GLU A 257 -9.55 -6.62 -10.11
N LEU A 258 -9.33 -6.47 -8.79
CA LEU A 258 -8.19 -7.05 -8.09
C LEU A 258 -8.25 -8.59 -8.14
N GLU A 259 -7.20 -9.21 -8.62
CA GLU A 259 -7.06 -10.65 -8.84
C GLU A 259 -6.17 -11.33 -7.78
N SER A 260 -5.18 -10.59 -7.25
CA SER A 260 -4.18 -11.15 -6.35
C SER A 260 -3.76 -10.18 -5.26
N ILE A 261 -3.65 -10.71 -4.04
CA ILE A 261 -3.08 -10.04 -2.86
C ILE A 261 -1.96 -10.94 -2.34
N GLY A 262 -0.73 -10.45 -2.42
CA GLY A 262 0.46 -11.20 -2.08
C GLY A 262 0.63 -11.49 -0.59
N SER A 263 1.60 -12.34 -0.27
CA SER A 263 1.93 -12.71 1.09
C SER A 263 2.35 -11.48 1.90
N GLY A 264 1.76 -11.29 3.08
CA GLY A 264 2.05 -10.14 3.95
C GLY A 264 1.71 -8.77 3.37
N ALA A 265 0.91 -8.68 2.29
CA ALA A 265 0.69 -7.43 1.55
C ALA A 265 0.30 -6.25 2.44
N PHE A 266 -0.54 -6.47 3.46
CA PHE A 266 -0.96 -5.48 4.46
C PHE A 266 -0.58 -5.89 5.89
N ASN A 267 0.32 -6.85 6.05
CA ASN A 267 0.70 -7.33 7.38
C ASN A 267 1.09 -6.19 8.31
N SER A 268 0.52 -6.18 9.52
CA SER A 268 0.80 -5.18 10.55
C SER A 268 0.48 -3.72 10.16
N CYS A 269 -0.46 -3.49 9.23
CA CYS A 269 -1.02 -2.17 8.95
C CYS A 269 -2.03 -1.79 10.06
N THR A 270 -1.52 -1.41 11.22
CA THR A 270 -2.32 -1.19 12.44
C THR A 270 -3.25 0.03 12.39
N GLY A 271 -3.09 0.91 11.41
CA GLY A 271 -3.95 2.08 11.19
C GLY A 271 -5.24 1.79 10.44
N LEU A 272 -5.35 0.63 9.79
CA LEU A 272 -6.54 0.22 9.04
C LEU A 272 -7.72 -0.05 9.98
N LYS A 273 -8.92 0.39 9.56
CA LYS A 273 -10.16 0.33 10.35
C LYS A 273 -11.34 -0.08 9.46
N GLY A 274 -12.53 -0.13 10.07
CA GLY A 274 -13.78 -0.42 9.36
C GLY A 274 -13.94 -1.87 8.95
N SER A 275 -14.74 -2.11 7.94
CA SER A 275 -14.99 -3.43 7.33
C SER A 275 -14.06 -3.66 6.14
N LEU A 276 -13.82 -4.91 5.81
CA LEU A 276 -13.06 -5.31 4.63
C LEU A 276 -13.92 -6.21 3.75
N THR A 277 -14.03 -5.87 2.48
CA THR A 277 -14.62 -6.72 1.45
C THR A 277 -13.51 -7.17 0.50
N ILE A 278 -13.34 -8.47 0.37
CA ILE A 278 -12.40 -9.06 -0.59
C ILE A 278 -13.09 -9.18 -1.95
N PRO A 279 -12.48 -8.70 -3.05
CA PRO A 279 -13.07 -8.73 -4.38
C PRO A 279 -13.29 -10.15 -4.92
N ASN A 280 -14.28 -10.31 -5.79
CA ASN A 280 -14.72 -11.63 -6.27
C ASN A 280 -13.70 -12.38 -7.14
N ARG A 281 -12.71 -11.71 -7.69
CA ARG A 281 -11.65 -12.34 -8.49
C ARG A 281 -10.53 -12.94 -7.64
N VAL A 282 -10.46 -12.60 -6.36
CA VAL A 282 -9.48 -13.16 -5.43
C VAL A 282 -9.96 -14.54 -4.98
N THR A 283 -9.25 -15.57 -5.36
CA THR A 283 -9.58 -16.97 -5.03
C THR A 283 -8.73 -17.56 -3.90
N VAL A 284 -7.64 -16.89 -3.55
CA VAL A 284 -6.73 -17.30 -2.46
C VAL A 284 -6.39 -16.07 -1.62
N ILE A 285 -6.53 -16.17 -0.30
CA ILE A 285 -5.96 -15.19 0.63
C ILE A 285 -4.59 -15.69 1.06
N SER A 286 -3.56 -15.00 0.62
CA SER A 286 -2.18 -15.39 0.87
C SER A 286 -1.77 -15.30 2.33
N SER A 287 -0.71 -16.01 2.72
CA SER A 287 -0.18 -16.02 4.08
C SER A 287 0.10 -14.61 4.58
N TYR A 288 -0.30 -14.32 5.82
CA TYR A 288 -0.09 -13.02 6.48
C TYR A 288 -0.74 -11.81 5.77
N ALA A 289 -1.56 -11.98 4.73
CA ALA A 289 -2.01 -10.88 3.86
C ALA A 289 -2.57 -9.68 4.66
N PHE A 290 -3.31 -9.93 5.73
CA PHE A 290 -3.87 -8.90 6.62
C PHE A 290 -3.53 -9.14 8.10
N GLY A 291 -2.60 -10.05 8.40
CA GLY A 291 -2.23 -10.40 9.77
C GLY A 291 -1.85 -9.17 10.61
N GLY A 292 -2.36 -9.05 11.83
CA GLY A 292 -2.05 -7.94 12.73
C GLY A 292 -2.64 -6.58 12.37
N CYS A 293 -3.52 -6.47 11.34
CA CYS A 293 -4.32 -5.28 11.11
C CYS A 293 -5.36 -5.09 12.22
N VAL A 294 -5.92 -3.87 12.37
CA VAL A 294 -6.89 -3.58 13.45
C VAL A 294 -8.23 -3.11 12.87
N PHE A 295 -8.85 -3.97 12.05
CA PHE A 295 -10.18 -3.70 11.53
C PHE A 295 -11.23 -3.71 12.65
N THR A 296 -12.23 -2.82 12.55
CA THR A 296 -13.26 -2.67 13.59
C THR A 296 -14.66 -3.06 13.13
N GLY A 297 -14.80 -3.48 11.90
CA GLY A 297 -16.05 -3.87 11.23
C GLY A 297 -16.12 -5.35 10.89
N THR A 298 -16.78 -5.66 9.80
CA THR A 298 -17.03 -7.02 9.29
C THR A 298 -16.03 -7.42 8.22
N LEU A 299 -15.84 -8.73 8.04
CA LEU A 299 -15.10 -9.32 6.93
C LEU A 299 -16.10 -9.96 5.95
N THR A 300 -16.00 -9.61 4.68
CA THR A 300 -16.76 -10.24 3.60
C THR A 300 -15.79 -10.98 2.68
N LEU A 301 -15.96 -12.29 2.59
CA LEU A 301 -15.16 -13.17 1.73
C LEU A 301 -15.88 -13.41 0.39
N PRO A 302 -15.16 -13.54 -0.73
CA PRO A 302 -15.73 -13.73 -2.05
C PRO A 302 -16.28 -15.17 -2.22
N ALA A 303 -17.39 -15.31 -2.93
CA ALA A 303 -18.06 -16.61 -3.12
C ALA A 303 -17.19 -17.67 -3.84
N GLY A 304 -16.21 -17.23 -4.62
CA GLY A 304 -15.25 -18.11 -5.33
C GLY A 304 -13.97 -18.41 -4.56
N LEU A 305 -13.88 -18.05 -3.27
CA LEU A 305 -12.69 -18.31 -2.46
C LEU A 305 -12.44 -19.79 -2.30
N VAL A 306 -11.21 -20.25 -2.52
CA VAL A 306 -10.78 -21.65 -2.45
C VAL A 306 -9.91 -21.92 -1.22
N GLU A 307 -9.07 -20.96 -0.85
CA GLU A 307 -8.06 -21.14 0.19
C GLU A 307 -7.86 -19.87 1.02
N VAL A 308 -7.71 -20.05 2.34
CA VAL A 308 -7.23 -19.04 3.27
C VAL A 308 -5.93 -19.56 3.89
N GLN A 309 -4.82 -18.94 3.56
CA GLN A 309 -3.51 -19.40 4.02
C GLN A 309 -3.19 -18.97 5.45
N GLU A 310 -2.04 -19.39 5.92
CA GLU A 310 -1.57 -19.22 7.29
C GLU A 310 -1.60 -17.73 7.73
N VAL A 311 -2.10 -17.45 8.94
CA VAL A 311 -2.10 -16.12 9.59
C VAL A 311 -2.81 -15.03 8.79
N ALA A 312 -3.53 -15.38 7.71
CA ALA A 312 -4.10 -14.43 6.74
C ALA A 312 -4.91 -13.29 7.38
N PHE A 313 -5.71 -13.61 8.41
CA PHE A 313 -6.52 -12.66 9.18
C PHE A 313 -6.27 -12.77 10.69
N ALA A 314 -5.10 -13.24 11.11
CA ALA A 314 -4.81 -13.37 12.53
C ALA A 314 -4.76 -12.00 13.22
N SER A 315 -5.39 -11.90 14.40
CA SER A 315 -5.41 -10.71 15.25
C SER A 315 -5.96 -9.43 14.58
N THR A 316 -6.86 -9.59 13.61
CA THR A 316 -7.40 -8.46 12.82
C THR A 316 -8.60 -7.76 13.48
N LYS A 317 -9.16 -8.31 14.56
CA LYS A 317 -10.26 -7.73 15.36
C LYS A 317 -11.60 -7.57 14.62
N PHE A 318 -11.80 -8.29 13.51
CA PHE A 318 -13.10 -8.34 12.84
C PHE A 318 -14.23 -8.78 13.77
N LYS A 319 -15.41 -8.22 13.54
CA LYS A 319 -16.66 -8.48 14.27
C LYS A 319 -17.74 -9.01 13.33
N GLY A 320 -18.89 -9.37 13.90
CA GLY A 320 -20.00 -9.91 13.13
C GLY A 320 -19.82 -11.39 12.84
N GLU A 321 -20.67 -11.93 12.01
CA GLU A 321 -20.61 -13.33 11.61
C GLU A 321 -19.47 -13.57 10.63
N LEU A 322 -18.79 -14.71 10.76
CA LEU A 322 -17.81 -15.18 9.81
C LEU A 322 -18.50 -16.16 8.84
N ASN A 323 -18.76 -15.71 7.64
CA ASN A 323 -19.32 -16.52 6.56
C ASN A 323 -18.20 -17.04 5.67
N ILE A 324 -17.79 -18.30 5.86
CA ILE A 324 -16.78 -18.96 5.02
C ILE A 324 -17.51 -19.58 3.82
N PRO A 325 -17.15 -19.21 2.57
CA PRO A 325 -17.78 -19.76 1.37
C PRO A 325 -17.66 -21.30 1.28
N SER A 326 -18.69 -21.95 0.76
CA SER A 326 -18.70 -23.42 0.59
C SER A 326 -17.65 -23.95 -0.37
N THR A 327 -17.03 -23.08 -1.19
CA THR A 327 -15.93 -23.38 -2.11
C THR A 327 -14.58 -23.54 -1.42
N VAL A 328 -14.46 -23.12 -0.14
CA VAL A 328 -13.18 -23.19 0.59
C VAL A 328 -12.86 -24.63 0.94
N THR A 329 -11.69 -25.09 0.48
CA THR A 329 -11.19 -26.45 0.70
C THR A 329 -10.02 -26.51 1.68
N ALA A 330 -9.35 -25.37 1.94
CA ALA A 330 -8.19 -25.32 2.83
C ALA A 330 -8.19 -24.02 3.67
N ILE A 331 -7.89 -24.18 4.97
CA ILE A 331 -7.69 -23.08 5.91
C ILE A 331 -6.38 -23.36 6.66
N GLY A 332 -5.40 -22.46 6.52
CA GLY A 332 -4.06 -22.57 7.09
C GLY A 332 -4.00 -22.25 8.58
N ASP A 333 -2.84 -22.47 9.16
CA ASP A 333 -2.59 -22.25 10.59
C ASP A 333 -2.91 -20.80 10.98
N ARG A 334 -3.60 -20.63 12.12
CA ARG A 334 -3.96 -19.33 12.70
C ARG A 334 -4.73 -18.38 11.79
N ALA A 335 -5.29 -18.86 10.68
CA ALA A 335 -5.87 -18.00 9.64
C ALA A 335 -6.87 -16.96 10.17
N PHE A 336 -7.66 -17.30 11.19
CA PHE A 336 -8.67 -16.43 11.81
C PHE A 336 -8.43 -16.19 13.31
N SER A 337 -7.30 -16.60 13.85
CA SER A 337 -7.02 -16.51 15.29
C SER A 337 -7.12 -15.08 15.83
N GLY A 338 -7.61 -14.93 17.07
CA GLY A 338 -7.62 -13.67 17.81
C GLY A 338 -8.61 -12.62 17.30
N ASN A 339 -9.65 -13.05 16.59
CA ASN A 339 -10.73 -12.21 16.09
C ASN A 339 -11.92 -12.13 17.05
N LEU A 340 -12.82 -11.17 16.77
CA LEU A 340 -14.00 -10.90 17.58
C LEU A 340 -15.30 -11.35 16.87
N PHE A 341 -15.19 -12.34 15.96
CA PHE A 341 -16.36 -12.92 15.28
C PHE A 341 -17.37 -13.44 16.32
N ASN A 342 -18.64 -13.24 16.04
CA ASN A 342 -19.75 -13.71 16.89
C ASN A 342 -20.76 -14.52 16.07
N GLY A 343 -21.69 -15.17 16.74
CA GLY A 343 -22.62 -16.08 16.10
C GLY A 343 -22.04 -17.48 15.90
N THR A 344 -22.81 -18.31 15.22
CA THR A 344 -22.44 -19.71 14.98
C THR A 344 -21.51 -19.83 13.79
N LEU A 345 -20.38 -20.52 13.99
CA LEU A 345 -19.45 -20.82 12.91
C LEU A 345 -19.95 -22.01 12.08
N VAL A 346 -20.05 -21.82 10.77
CA VAL A 346 -20.33 -22.88 9.81
C VAL A 346 -19.08 -23.18 9.00
N LEU A 347 -18.53 -24.38 9.14
CA LEU A 347 -17.39 -24.83 8.35
C LEU A 347 -17.88 -25.41 7.01
N PRO A 348 -17.18 -25.16 5.89
CA PRO A 348 -17.53 -25.70 4.57
C PRO A 348 -17.52 -27.24 4.55
N SER A 349 -18.53 -27.86 3.93
CA SER A 349 -18.59 -29.32 3.80
C SER A 349 -17.44 -29.92 2.99
N GLU A 350 -16.92 -29.16 2.03
CA GLU A 350 -15.83 -29.55 1.14
C GLU A 350 -14.44 -29.30 1.72
N LEU A 351 -14.36 -28.84 2.98
CA LEU A 351 -13.07 -28.57 3.64
C LEU A 351 -12.27 -29.85 3.79
N ILE A 352 -11.04 -29.86 3.22
CA ILE A 352 -10.11 -31.00 3.20
C ILE A 352 -8.94 -30.77 4.16
N SER A 353 -8.53 -29.51 4.31
CA SER A 353 -7.38 -29.13 5.16
C SER A 353 -7.77 -28.03 6.15
N LEU A 354 -7.49 -28.29 7.41
CA LEU A 354 -7.72 -27.35 8.51
C LEU A 354 -6.47 -27.33 9.38
N GLY A 355 -5.87 -26.15 9.51
CA GLY A 355 -4.63 -25.94 10.24
C GLY A 355 -4.81 -25.90 11.76
N THR A 356 -3.70 -25.72 12.47
CA THR A 356 -3.66 -25.50 13.91
C THR A 356 -4.06 -24.08 14.27
N ASP A 357 -4.61 -23.86 15.50
CA ASP A 357 -4.95 -22.54 16.03
C ASP A 357 -5.93 -21.71 15.19
N VAL A 358 -6.63 -22.28 14.20
CA VAL A 358 -7.37 -21.51 13.18
C VAL A 358 -8.34 -20.51 13.80
N PHE A 359 -9.10 -20.90 14.82
CA PHE A 359 -10.07 -20.06 15.52
C PHE A 359 -9.65 -19.78 16.98
N ALA A 360 -8.38 -20.05 17.33
CA ALA A 360 -7.91 -19.79 18.68
C ALA A 360 -8.17 -18.34 19.10
N GLU A 361 -8.59 -18.11 20.36
CA GLU A 361 -8.92 -16.80 20.93
C GLU A 361 -10.09 -16.07 20.22
N CYS A 362 -10.94 -16.78 19.48
CA CYS A 362 -12.19 -16.25 18.95
C CYS A 362 -13.32 -16.38 19.99
N TRP A 363 -13.14 -15.71 21.13
CA TRP A 363 -13.92 -15.87 22.35
C TRP A 363 -15.42 -15.50 22.23
N ARG A 364 -15.82 -14.83 21.14
CA ARG A 364 -17.23 -14.46 20.87
C ARG A 364 -17.98 -15.44 19.97
N LEU A 365 -17.28 -16.42 19.38
CA LEU A 365 -17.98 -17.49 18.65
C LEU A 365 -18.90 -18.23 19.62
N SER A 366 -20.13 -18.52 19.19
CA SER A 366 -21.17 -19.12 20.03
C SER A 366 -21.87 -20.24 19.27
N GLY A 367 -22.81 -20.92 19.96
CA GLY A 367 -23.60 -22.02 19.39
C GLY A 367 -22.79 -23.30 19.18
N VAL A 368 -23.21 -24.10 18.23
CA VAL A 368 -22.68 -25.45 17.98
C VAL A 368 -21.94 -25.48 16.65
N VAL A 369 -20.70 -25.96 16.67
CA VAL A 369 -19.89 -26.14 15.43
C VAL A 369 -19.94 -27.62 15.01
N GLU A 370 -20.27 -27.87 13.74
CA GLU A 370 -20.18 -29.20 13.14
C GLU A 370 -18.85 -29.33 12.36
N ILE A 371 -18.10 -30.40 12.67
CA ILE A 371 -16.83 -30.70 12.00
C ILE A 371 -17.12 -31.40 10.66
N PRO A 372 -16.61 -30.91 9.52
CA PRO A 372 -16.82 -31.48 8.20
C PRO A 372 -16.27 -32.90 8.08
N SER A 373 -16.92 -33.75 7.27
CA SER A 373 -16.64 -35.20 7.16
C SER A 373 -15.23 -35.54 6.66
N ASN A 374 -14.55 -34.62 5.99
CA ASN A 374 -13.20 -34.84 5.50
C ASN A 374 -12.11 -34.56 6.58
N ILE A 375 -12.50 -33.96 7.72
CA ILE A 375 -11.55 -33.60 8.79
C ILE A 375 -11.55 -34.73 9.84
N VAL A 376 -10.75 -35.73 9.62
CA VAL A 376 -10.66 -36.92 10.51
C VAL A 376 -9.83 -36.68 11.79
N ALA A 377 -9.00 -35.64 11.80
CA ALA A 377 -8.24 -35.23 12.97
C ALA A 377 -8.54 -33.77 13.30
N ILE A 378 -9.05 -33.51 14.51
CA ILE A 378 -9.25 -32.15 15.00
C ILE A 378 -7.86 -31.57 15.33
N PRO A 379 -7.45 -30.46 14.67
CA PRO A 379 -6.12 -29.89 14.88
C PRO A 379 -5.89 -29.37 16.31
N SER A 380 -4.63 -29.30 16.70
CA SER A 380 -4.25 -28.70 17.99
C SER A 380 -4.68 -27.24 18.07
N ASN A 381 -5.16 -26.82 19.23
CA ASN A 381 -5.61 -25.47 19.57
C ASN A 381 -6.75 -24.93 18.67
N LEU A 382 -7.42 -25.75 17.88
CA LEU A 382 -8.41 -25.31 16.86
C LEU A 382 -9.38 -24.26 17.41
N PHE A 383 -9.97 -24.48 18.60
CA PHE A 383 -10.89 -23.58 19.27
C PHE A 383 -10.39 -23.14 20.65
N SER A 384 -9.08 -23.22 20.90
CA SER A 384 -8.52 -22.79 22.18
C SER A 384 -8.92 -21.35 22.52
N GLY A 385 -9.51 -21.11 23.70
CA GLY A 385 -9.98 -19.78 24.11
C GLY A 385 -11.31 -19.33 23.50
N CYS A 386 -12.03 -20.20 22.77
CA CYS A 386 -13.40 -19.90 22.28
C CYS A 386 -14.40 -20.03 23.42
N THR A 387 -14.40 -19.07 24.33
CA THR A 387 -15.17 -19.12 25.58
C THR A 387 -16.68 -19.12 25.41
N GLY A 388 -17.19 -18.64 24.24
CA GLY A 388 -18.62 -18.61 23.94
C GLY A 388 -19.12 -19.84 23.19
N LEU A 389 -18.24 -20.77 22.76
CA LEU A 389 -18.63 -21.99 22.04
C LEU A 389 -19.43 -22.92 22.98
N GLU A 390 -20.62 -23.33 22.54
CA GLU A 390 -21.58 -24.09 23.37
C GLU A 390 -21.53 -25.58 23.10
N GLY A 391 -21.25 -25.98 21.85
CA GLY A 391 -21.23 -27.37 21.47
C GLY A 391 -20.36 -27.69 20.26
N VAL A 392 -20.05 -28.99 20.11
CA VAL A 392 -19.35 -29.50 18.93
C VAL A 392 -19.99 -30.82 18.48
N VAL A 393 -20.12 -30.98 17.16
CA VAL A 393 -20.58 -32.25 16.55
C VAL A 393 -19.42 -32.83 15.75
N LEU A 394 -18.99 -34.02 16.17
CA LEU A 394 -17.97 -34.82 15.52
C LEU A 394 -18.63 -35.89 14.65
N HIS A 395 -18.23 -36.01 13.40
CA HIS A 395 -18.76 -37.05 12.48
C HIS A 395 -18.18 -38.45 12.81
N LYS A 396 -18.72 -39.47 12.15
CA LYS A 396 -18.42 -40.89 12.46
C LYS A 396 -16.98 -41.34 12.22
N ASP A 397 -16.20 -40.61 11.45
CA ASP A 397 -14.85 -40.95 11.02
C ASP A 397 -13.78 -40.10 11.73
N VAL A 398 -14.12 -39.35 12.80
CA VAL A 398 -13.11 -38.61 13.58
C VAL A 398 -12.28 -39.61 14.38
N GLU A 399 -10.96 -39.55 14.21
CA GLU A 399 -9.97 -40.46 14.81
C GLU A 399 -9.18 -39.82 15.95
N VAL A 400 -8.94 -38.50 15.87
CA VAL A 400 -8.05 -37.79 16.82
C VAL A 400 -8.63 -36.43 17.20
N ILE A 401 -8.49 -36.08 18.47
CA ILE A 401 -8.70 -34.72 19.00
C ILE A 401 -7.35 -34.22 19.51
N GLY A 402 -6.77 -33.24 18.81
CA GLY A 402 -5.44 -32.72 19.05
C GLY A 402 -5.30 -31.97 20.38
N ALA A 403 -4.06 -31.71 20.79
CA ALA A 403 -3.75 -31.02 22.03
C ALA A 403 -4.40 -29.64 22.11
N ASN A 404 -4.99 -29.32 23.27
CA ASN A 404 -5.66 -28.04 23.54
C ASN A 404 -6.80 -27.67 22.55
N ALA A 405 -7.33 -28.60 21.75
CA ALA A 405 -8.30 -28.30 20.71
C ALA A 405 -9.49 -27.48 21.21
N PHE A 406 -9.96 -27.72 22.45
CA PHE A 406 -11.03 -27.00 23.15
C PHE A 406 -10.57 -26.43 24.50
N ASN A 407 -9.28 -26.18 24.65
CA ASN A 407 -8.73 -25.60 25.88
C ASN A 407 -9.37 -24.24 26.18
N ASN A 408 -9.79 -24.00 27.43
CA ASN A 408 -10.46 -22.76 27.87
C ASN A 408 -11.78 -22.44 27.11
N CYS A 409 -12.46 -23.44 26.54
CA CYS A 409 -13.81 -23.29 26.02
C CYS A 409 -14.81 -23.36 27.20
N PHE A 410 -14.88 -22.31 28.01
CA PHE A 410 -15.67 -22.30 29.26
C PHE A 410 -17.17 -22.46 29.03
N GLY A 411 -17.68 -22.07 27.84
CA GLY A 411 -19.09 -22.21 27.45
C GLY A 411 -19.45 -23.60 26.91
N LEU A 412 -18.45 -24.45 26.62
CA LEU A 412 -18.70 -25.75 25.99
C LEU A 412 -19.39 -26.68 26.97
N CYS A 413 -20.68 -26.99 26.65
CA CYS A 413 -21.53 -27.83 27.49
C CYS A 413 -21.99 -29.13 26.80
N SER A 414 -21.77 -29.27 25.49
CA SER A 414 -22.19 -30.46 24.75
C SER A 414 -21.18 -30.91 23.68
N MET A 415 -21.04 -32.22 23.53
CA MET A 415 -20.38 -32.85 22.40
C MET A 415 -21.20 -34.00 21.89
N VAL A 416 -21.50 -34.00 20.60
CA VAL A 416 -22.09 -35.16 19.93
C VAL A 416 -20.96 -35.86 19.15
N CYS A 417 -20.56 -37.05 19.58
CA CYS A 417 -19.54 -37.86 18.92
C CYS A 417 -20.21 -39.00 18.18
N LYS A 418 -20.31 -38.93 16.85
CA LYS A 418 -20.92 -39.96 15.99
C LYS A 418 -19.93 -41.11 15.68
N ALA A 419 -18.69 -41.05 16.14
CA ALA A 419 -17.69 -42.09 15.92
C ALA A 419 -18.05 -43.37 16.70
N LYS A 420 -17.97 -44.51 16.03
CA LYS A 420 -18.23 -45.81 16.65
C LYS A 420 -17.11 -46.20 17.63
N ASN A 421 -15.86 -45.90 17.25
CA ASN A 421 -14.70 -46.05 18.12
C ASN A 421 -14.34 -44.67 18.71
N PRO A 422 -14.15 -44.55 20.02
CA PRO A 422 -13.73 -43.27 20.59
C PRO A 422 -12.47 -42.70 19.92
N PRO A 423 -12.44 -41.41 19.51
CA PRO A 423 -11.25 -40.81 19.01
C PRO A 423 -10.12 -40.79 20.06
N ALA A 424 -8.87 -40.86 19.65
CA ALA A 424 -7.74 -40.59 20.54
C ALA A 424 -7.77 -39.13 20.99
N ILE A 425 -7.74 -38.89 22.30
CA ILE A 425 -7.86 -37.55 22.91
C ILE A 425 -6.55 -37.22 23.63
N ASP A 426 -5.94 -36.08 23.31
CA ASP A 426 -4.83 -35.55 24.11
C ASP A 426 -5.35 -35.09 25.48
N ALA A 427 -4.57 -35.28 26.52
CA ALA A 427 -4.96 -34.96 27.90
C ALA A 427 -5.32 -33.47 28.11
N SER A 428 -4.76 -32.59 27.29
CA SER A 428 -4.99 -31.14 27.34
C SER A 428 -6.19 -30.66 26.52
N SER A 429 -6.79 -31.52 25.67
CA SER A 429 -7.80 -31.11 24.67
C SER A 429 -9.00 -30.38 25.25
N PHE A 430 -9.41 -30.71 26.47
CA PHE A 430 -10.58 -30.12 27.17
C PHE A 430 -10.20 -29.42 28.50
N ASN A 431 -8.97 -28.96 28.64
CA ASN A 431 -8.58 -28.19 29.82
C ASN A 431 -9.45 -26.93 29.96
N GLY A 432 -9.97 -26.66 31.16
CA GLY A 432 -10.86 -25.51 31.40
C GLY A 432 -12.33 -25.72 31.03
N VAL A 433 -12.70 -26.81 30.34
CA VAL A 433 -14.12 -27.16 30.13
C VAL A 433 -14.74 -27.61 31.46
N ALA A 434 -15.93 -27.07 31.79
CA ALA A 434 -16.62 -27.36 33.03
C ALA A 434 -17.22 -28.77 33.01
N LYS A 435 -16.53 -29.75 33.61
CA LYS A 435 -16.86 -31.18 33.55
C LYS A 435 -18.27 -31.50 34.08
N ASP A 436 -18.72 -30.76 35.08
CA ASP A 436 -20.01 -31.00 35.73
C ASP A 436 -21.20 -30.64 34.83
N ASN A 437 -21.00 -29.80 33.84
CA ASN A 437 -22.03 -29.36 32.90
C ASN A 437 -21.76 -29.82 31.45
N PHE A 438 -20.76 -30.68 31.24
CA PHE A 438 -20.38 -31.14 29.90
C PHE A 438 -20.99 -32.52 29.63
N THR A 439 -21.84 -32.61 28.64
CA THR A 439 -22.49 -33.86 28.19
C THR A 439 -21.87 -34.37 26.91
N VAL A 440 -21.65 -35.67 26.83
CA VAL A 440 -21.16 -36.34 25.62
C VAL A 440 -22.22 -37.34 25.16
N GLU A 441 -22.78 -37.10 23.98
CA GLU A 441 -23.64 -38.03 23.30
C GLU A 441 -22.82 -38.93 22.39
N VAL A 442 -22.99 -40.24 22.51
CA VAL A 442 -22.29 -41.26 21.71
C VAL A 442 -23.29 -42.26 21.14
N PRO A 443 -22.97 -42.97 20.03
CA PRO A 443 -23.84 -44.05 19.52
C PRO A 443 -24.10 -45.15 20.55
N GLU A 444 -25.31 -45.70 20.59
CA GLU A 444 -25.67 -46.78 21.52
C GLU A 444 -24.70 -47.97 21.48
N ALA A 445 -24.18 -48.32 20.32
CA ALA A 445 -23.19 -49.39 20.13
C ALA A 445 -21.81 -49.11 20.74
N SER A 446 -21.55 -47.88 21.22
CA SER A 446 -20.27 -47.45 21.82
C SER A 446 -20.31 -47.43 23.36
N VAL A 447 -21.46 -47.73 23.95
CA VAL A 447 -21.68 -47.81 25.39
C VAL A 447 -21.55 -49.30 25.80
N ALA A 448 -20.33 -49.80 25.88
CA ALA A 448 -20.05 -51.15 26.35
C ALA A 448 -18.96 -51.13 27.45
#